data_6db31d83633496a06ee7e0caa884de21
#
_entry.id   6db31d83633496a06ee7e0caa884de21
#
_cell.length_a   1.000
_cell.length_b   1.000
_cell.length_c   1.000
_cell.angle_alpha   90.00
_cell.angle_beta   90.00
_cell.angle_gamma   90.00
#
_symmetry.space_group_name_H-M   'P 1'
#
loop_
_entity.id
_entity.type
_entity.pdbx_description
1 polymer ?
#
loop_
_entity_poly.entity_id
_entity_poly.type
_entity_poly.pdbx_seq_one_letter_code
_entity_poly.pdbx_strand_id
1 'polypeptide(L)'
;GHELVMQLMVANKIQQIPVVDEQHHVVGLHLWDEITTPPTRSNLMVIMAGGMGTRLLPHTKNCPKPLLPVTGKPMLEHIIDRAKLEGFNHFVLAIHYLGHMIEEHFGNGERLGVQIDYLREETPLGTAGALGLLNPLPNAPFVVTNGDVITDIHYGELLDFHTRHAATATMAVRIHEWQHPFGVVQTQGIEIV
;
A
#
# COMPACT_ATOMS: atom_id res chain seq x y z
N GLY A 1 -5.40 -18.69 10.24
CA GLY A 1 -5.06 -18.11 8.96
C GLY A 1 -3.94 -18.87 8.27
N HIS A 2 -3.55 -18.43 7.09
CA HIS A 2 -2.54 -19.07 6.23
C HIS A 2 -1.19 -19.32 6.92
N GLU A 3 -0.77 -18.42 7.79
CA GLU A 3 0.50 -18.53 8.53
C GLU A 3 0.56 -19.79 9.41
N LEU A 4 -0.51 -20.10 10.13
CA LEU A 4 -0.58 -21.30 10.97
C LEU A 4 -0.54 -22.57 10.12
N VAL A 5 -1.25 -22.58 8.98
CA VAL A 5 -1.26 -23.71 8.05
C VAL A 5 0.14 -23.93 7.48
N MET A 6 0.83 -22.86 7.08
CA MET A 6 2.21 -22.90 6.58
C MET A 6 3.19 -23.44 7.64
N GLN A 7 3.07 -22.96 8.91
CA GLN A 7 3.87 -23.49 10.03
C GLN A 7 3.64 -24.99 10.25
N LEU A 8 2.39 -25.45 10.19
CA LEU A 8 2.06 -26.86 10.32
C LEU A 8 2.65 -27.70 9.19
N MET A 9 2.59 -27.19 7.95
CA MET A 9 3.18 -27.88 6.78
C MET A 9 4.69 -28.01 6.91
N VAL A 10 5.39 -26.91 7.31
CA VAL A 10 6.85 -26.95 7.54
C VAL A 10 7.22 -27.89 8.67
N ALA A 11 6.56 -27.79 9.81
CA ALA A 11 6.87 -28.60 11.00
C ALA A 11 6.69 -30.09 10.77
N ASN A 12 5.70 -30.49 9.96
CA ASN A 12 5.36 -31.88 9.68
C ASN A 12 5.92 -32.37 8.34
N LYS A 13 6.63 -31.52 7.57
CA LYS A 13 7.16 -31.83 6.23
C LYS A 13 6.10 -32.38 5.26
N ILE A 14 4.90 -31.80 5.29
CA ILE A 14 3.76 -32.15 4.45
C ILE A 14 3.45 -31.01 3.48
N GLN A 15 2.94 -31.36 2.31
CA GLN A 15 2.61 -30.39 1.26
C GLN A 15 1.11 -30.18 1.09
N GLN A 16 0.29 -30.87 1.88
CA GLN A 16 -1.17 -30.84 1.79
C GLN A 16 -1.77 -30.96 3.16
N ILE A 17 -2.78 -30.13 3.47
CA ILE A 17 -3.56 -30.19 4.70
C ILE A 17 -5.05 -30.15 4.35
N PRO A 18 -5.83 -31.20 4.66
CA PRO A 18 -7.26 -31.16 4.44
C PRO A 18 -7.94 -30.20 5.42
N VAL A 19 -8.94 -29.49 4.93
CA VAL A 19 -9.87 -28.69 5.74
C VAL A 19 -11.11 -29.55 5.97
N VAL A 20 -11.51 -29.72 7.23
CA VAL A 20 -12.67 -30.51 7.60
C VAL A 20 -13.72 -29.62 8.30
N ASP A 21 -14.99 -30.00 8.16
CA ASP A 21 -16.11 -29.41 8.89
C ASP A 21 -16.20 -29.96 10.33
N GLU A 22 -17.21 -29.54 11.07
CA GLU A 22 -17.47 -30.00 12.44
C GLU A 22 -17.84 -31.51 12.51
N GLN A 23 -18.24 -32.10 11.39
CA GLN A 23 -18.56 -33.52 11.24
C GLN A 23 -17.38 -34.32 10.70
N HIS A 24 -16.18 -33.72 10.58
CA HIS A 24 -14.95 -34.32 10.05
C HIS A 24 -15.04 -34.73 8.56
N HIS A 25 -15.97 -34.19 7.78
CA HIS A 25 -15.96 -34.32 6.32
C HIS A 25 -14.95 -33.35 5.71
N VAL A 26 -14.22 -33.82 4.70
CA VAL A 26 -13.28 -32.97 3.97
C VAL A 26 -14.07 -31.98 3.12
N VAL A 27 -13.93 -30.68 3.41
CA VAL A 27 -14.59 -29.58 2.70
C VAL A 27 -13.62 -28.72 1.89
N GLY A 28 -12.31 -29.00 1.99
CA GLY A 28 -11.28 -28.29 1.26
C GLY A 28 -9.90 -28.90 1.44
N LEU A 29 -8.93 -28.34 0.76
CA LEU A 29 -7.54 -28.78 0.81
C LEU A 29 -6.65 -27.54 0.70
N HIS A 30 -5.67 -27.44 1.59
CA HIS A 30 -4.57 -26.49 1.43
C HIS A 30 -3.40 -27.20 0.76
N LEU A 31 -2.91 -26.65 -0.34
CA LEU A 31 -1.71 -27.10 -1.02
C LEU A 31 -0.55 -26.15 -0.70
N TRP A 32 0.65 -26.71 -0.49
CA TRP A 32 1.86 -25.93 -0.23
C TRP A 32 2.10 -24.86 -1.30
N ASP A 33 1.99 -25.25 -2.57
CA ASP A 33 2.22 -24.34 -3.70
C ASP A 33 1.21 -23.20 -3.74
N GLU A 34 -0.06 -23.43 -3.37
CA GLU A 34 -1.08 -22.39 -3.31
C GLU A 34 -0.85 -21.41 -2.15
N ILE A 35 -0.34 -21.90 -1.01
CA ILE A 35 -0.08 -21.08 0.17
C ILE A 35 1.22 -20.28 0.02
N THR A 36 2.23 -20.85 -0.64
CA THR A 36 3.54 -20.22 -0.82
C THR A 36 3.63 -19.36 -2.08
N THR A 37 2.74 -19.57 -3.05
CA THR A 37 2.67 -18.72 -4.24
C THR A 37 1.92 -17.44 -3.88
N PRO A 38 2.55 -16.27 -4.01
CA PRO A 38 1.85 -15.01 -3.80
C PRO A 38 0.62 -14.92 -4.70
N PRO A 39 -0.52 -14.46 -4.22
CA PRO A 39 -1.68 -14.22 -5.07
C PRO A 39 -1.28 -13.27 -6.20
N THR A 40 -1.66 -13.55 -7.44
CA THR A 40 -1.46 -12.61 -8.54
C THR A 40 -2.66 -11.69 -8.62
N ARG A 41 -2.43 -10.37 -8.51
CA ARG A 41 -3.46 -9.34 -8.61
C ARG A 41 -3.22 -8.51 -9.87
N SER A 42 -4.22 -8.49 -10.75
CA SER A 42 -4.21 -7.64 -11.95
C SER A 42 -4.62 -6.18 -11.66
N ASN A 43 -4.92 -5.88 -10.41
CA ASN A 43 -5.36 -4.57 -9.96
C ASN A 43 -4.19 -3.58 -9.99
N LEU A 44 -4.45 -2.38 -10.48
CA LEU A 44 -3.49 -1.29 -10.49
C LEU A 44 -3.22 -0.78 -9.08
N MET A 45 -1.98 -0.39 -8.80
CA MET A 45 -1.63 0.39 -7.61
C MET A 45 -1.04 1.73 -8.01
N VAL A 46 -1.70 2.81 -7.63
CA VAL A 46 -1.24 4.19 -7.88
C VAL A 46 -0.53 4.70 -6.64
N ILE A 47 0.71 5.18 -6.82
CA ILE A 47 1.52 5.71 -5.73
C ILE A 47 1.78 7.20 -5.97
N MET A 48 1.28 8.04 -5.08
CA MET A 48 1.44 9.49 -5.13
C MET A 48 2.85 9.88 -4.64
N ALA A 49 3.73 10.24 -5.56
CA ALA A 49 5.15 10.50 -5.30
C ALA A 49 5.61 11.90 -5.74
N GLY A 50 4.67 12.81 -6.06
CA GLY A 50 4.96 14.15 -6.59
C GLY A 50 5.26 15.24 -5.54
N GLY A 51 5.22 14.92 -4.25
CA GLY A 51 5.36 15.89 -3.16
C GLY A 51 6.76 16.55 -3.09
N MET A 52 6.82 17.85 -2.79
CA MET A 52 8.07 18.61 -2.66
C MET A 52 8.90 18.26 -1.41
N GLY A 53 8.31 17.62 -0.41
CA GLY A 53 9.00 17.20 0.81
C GLY A 53 9.59 18.35 1.65
N THR A 54 9.04 19.55 1.58
CA THR A 54 9.58 20.78 2.20
C THR A 54 9.88 20.68 3.69
N ARG A 55 9.10 19.85 4.41
CA ARG A 55 9.30 19.60 5.87
C ARG A 55 10.59 18.86 6.19
N LEU A 56 11.22 18.23 5.20
CA LEU A 56 12.47 17.46 5.35
C LEU A 56 13.69 18.17 4.77
N LEU A 57 13.60 19.48 4.45
CA LEU A 57 14.76 20.23 4.06
C LEU A 57 15.84 20.24 5.17
N PRO A 58 17.13 20.15 4.82
CA PRO A 58 17.71 20.24 3.46
C PRO A 58 17.77 18.90 2.69
N HIS A 59 17.37 17.77 3.28
CA HIS A 59 17.54 16.43 2.68
C HIS A 59 16.80 16.27 1.35
N THR A 60 15.69 16.98 1.19
CA THR A 60 14.84 16.91 -0.01
C THR A 60 15.17 17.96 -1.06
N LYS A 61 16.23 18.76 -0.86
CA LYS A 61 16.63 19.79 -1.84
C LYS A 61 17.07 19.20 -3.19
N ASN A 62 17.81 18.10 -3.14
CA ASN A 62 18.40 17.47 -4.33
C ASN A 62 17.99 15.99 -4.46
N CYS A 63 17.04 15.52 -3.67
CA CYS A 63 16.54 14.15 -3.70
C CYS A 63 15.05 14.17 -3.35
N PRO A 64 14.16 13.64 -4.19
CA PRO A 64 12.73 13.60 -3.87
C PRO A 64 12.50 12.70 -2.67
N LYS A 65 11.55 13.06 -1.79
CA LYS A 65 11.27 12.34 -0.54
C LYS A 65 11.10 10.82 -0.72
N PRO A 66 10.40 10.32 -1.77
CA PRO A 66 10.24 8.89 -2.00
C PRO A 66 11.54 8.13 -2.26
N LEU A 67 12.62 8.82 -2.68
CA LEU A 67 13.95 8.23 -2.88
C LEU A 67 14.85 8.32 -1.65
N LEU A 68 14.44 9.01 -0.58
CA LEU A 68 15.22 9.01 0.66
C LEU A 68 15.37 7.59 1.20
N PRO A 69 16.59 7.18 1.58
CA PRO A 69 16.84 5.82 2.02
C PRO A 69 16.29 5.58 3.43
N VAL A 70 15.58 4.47 3.57
CA VAL A 70 15.17 3.90 4.84
C VAL A 70 15.80 2.51 4.90
N THR A 71 16.64 2.24 5.91
CA THR A 71 17.38 0.97 6.03
C THR A 71 18.17 0.58 4.76
N GLY A 72 18.77 1.58 4.07
CA GLY A 72 19.62 1.35 2.89
C GLY A 72 18.88 1.22 1.54
N LYS A 73 17.56 1.36 1.51
CA LYS A 73 16.72 1.25 0.31
C LYS A 73 15.75 2.44 0.23
N PRO A 74 15.44 2.99 -0.96
CA PRO A 74 14.43 4.03 -1.12
C PRO A 74 13.10 3.69 -0.49
N MET A 75 12.47 4.66 0.15
CA MET A 75 11.15 4.49 0.79
C MET A 75 10.10 3.95 -0.19
N LEU A 76 10.08 4.47 -1.42
CA LEU A 76 9.17 4.02 -2.47
C LEU A 76 9.40 2.54 -2.87
N GLU A 77 10.65 2.08 -2.85
CA GLU A 77 10.99 0.69 -3.16
C GLU A 77 10.46 -0.27 -2.08
N HIS A 78 10.46 0.14 -0.80
CA HIS A 78 9.82 -0.65 0.27
C HIS A 78 8.31 -0.82 0.05
N ILE A 79 7.64 0.25 -0.42
CA ILE A 79 6.20 0.20 -0.71
C ILE A 79 5.91 -0.75 -1.86
N ILE A 80 6.69 -0.66 -2.94
CA ILE A 80 6.55 -1.53 -4.12
C ILE A 80 6.82 -3.00 -3.74
N ASP A 81 7.92 -3.28 -3.03
CA ASP A 81 8.27 -4.63 -2.61
C ASP A 81 7.18 -5.26 -1.74
N ARG A 82 6.63 -4.50 -0.79
CA ARG A 82 5.53 -4.98 0.04
C ARG A 82 4.29 -5.31 -0.79
N ALA A 83 3.87 -4.41 -1.67
CA ALA A 83 2.72 -4.64 -2.54
C ALA A 83 2.95 -5.83 -3.48
N LYS A 84 4.19 -6.01 -3.98
CA LYS A 84 4.57 -7.15 -4.80
C LYS A 84 4.41 -8.47 -4.04
N LEU A 85 4.79 -8.53 -2.74
CA LEU A 85 4.58 -9.72 -1.91
C LEU A 85 3.09 -10.06 -1.74
N GLU A 86 2.20 -9.08 -1.91
CA GLU A 86 0.76 -9.25 -1.88
C GLU A 86 0.14 -9.47 -3.27
N GLY A 87 0.98 -9.64 -4.30
CA GLY A 87 0.60 -10.01 -5.66
C GLY A 87 0.38 -8.87 -6.64
N PHE A 88 0.60 -7.61 -6.23
CA PHE A 88 0.54 -6.48 -7.15
C PHE A 88 1.76 -6.48 -8.06
N ASN A 89 1.53 -6.34 -9.37
CA ASN A 89 2.59 -6.35 -10.38
C ASN A 89 2.55 -5.15 -11.33
N HIS A 90 1.53 -4.29 -11.23
CA HIS A 90 1.39 -3.10 -12.05
C HIS A 90 1.21 -1.86 -11.17
N PHE A 91 2.14 -0.91 -11.32
CA PHE A 91 2.23 0.31 -10.54
C PHE A 91 2.17 1.53 -11.45
N VAL A 92 1.52 2.58 -11.00
CA VAL A 92 1.58 3.91 -11.61
C VAL A 92 2.11 4.88 -10.58
N LEU A 93 3.23 5.53 -10.87
CA LEU A 93 3.83 6.53 -10.01
C LEU A 93 3.41 7.92 -10.47
N ALA A 94 2.63 8.63 -9.64
CA ALA A 94 2.30 10.03 -9.87
C ALA A 94 3.46 10.88 -9.38
N ILE A 95 4.15 11.54 -10.31
CA ILE A 95 5.40 12.27 -10.07
C ILE A 95 5.28 13.74 -10.46
N HIS A 96 6.04 14.61 -9.79
CA HIS A 96 6.15 16.02 -10.09
C HIS A 96 7.56 16.55 -9.74
N TYR A 97 7.79 16.93 -8.48
CA TYR A 97 9.06 17.48 -8.03
C TYR A 97 10.19 16.46 -8.13
N LEU A 98 11.24 16.78 -8.89
CA LEU A 98 12.38 15.88 -9.16
C LEU A 98 11.95 14.50 -9.69
N GLY A 99 10.81 14.43 -10.39
CA GLY A 99 10.24 13.18 -10.89
C GLY A 99 11.17 12.41 -11.82
N HIS A 100 12.03 13.10 -12.60
CA HIS A 100 13.04 12.46 -13.45
C HIS A 100 13.98 11.53 -12.67
N MET A 101 14.31 11.87 -11.41
CA MET A 101 15.15 11.00 -10.57
C MET A 101 14.43 9.72 -10.18
N ILE A 102 13.10 9.79 -9.99
CA ILE A 102 12.27 8.60 -9.71
C ILE A 102 12.22 7.71 -10.96
N GLU A 103 12.03 8.32 -12.15
CA GLU A 103 12.03 7.60 -13.42
C GLU A 103 13.38 6.93 -13.70
N GLU A 104 14.50 7.65 -13.49
CA GLU A 104 15.85 7.11 -13.65
C GLU A 104 16.12 5.93 -12.70
N HIS A 105 15.61 6.00 -11.46
CA HIS A 105 15.84 4.97 -10.46
C HIS A 105 15.03 3.69 -10.72
N PHE A 106 13.75 3.81 -11.08
CA PHE A 106 12.84 2.68 -11.21
C PHE A 106 12.68 2.19 -12.66
N GLY A 107 12.93 3.04 -13.66
CA GLY A 107 12.72 2.71 -15.07
C GLY A 107 11.30 2.21 -15.33
N ASN A 108 11.15 1.15 -16.08
CA ASN A 108 9.89 0.48 -16.34
C ASN A 108 9.52 -0.57 -15.27
N GLY A 109 10.30 -0.70 -14.20
CA GLY A 109 10.08 -1.67 -13.13
C GLY A 109 10.71 -3.05 -13.34
N GLU A 110 11.35 -3.30 -14.48
CA GLU A 110 11.93 -4.61 -14.83
C GLU A 110 12.92 -5.10 -13.78
N ARG A 111 13.76 -4.21 -13.23
CA ARG A 111 14.71 -4.55 -12.15
C ARG A 111 14.02 -5.13 -10.91
N LEU A 112 12.79 -4.69 -10.63
CA LEU A 112 11.99 -5.16 -9.51
C LEU A 112 11.05 -6.33 -9.89
N GLY A 113 10.99 -6.70 -11.19
CA GLY A 113 10.10 -7.72 -11.71
C GLY A 113 8.62 -7.30 -11.63
N VAL A 114 8.34 -6.04 -11.87
CA VAL A 114 7.01 -5.43 -11.93
C VAL A 114 6.91 -4.50 -13.15
N GLN A 115 5.71 -4.04 -13.48
CA GLN A 115 5.49 -2.98 -14.46
C GLN A 115 5.31 -1.66 -13.73
N ILE A 116 5.99 -0.61 -14.19
CA ILE A 116 5.86 0.75 -13.66
C ILE A 116 5.59 1.72 -14.81
N ASP A 117 4.48 2.44 -14.70
CA ASP A 117 4.11 3.56 -15.55
C ASP A 117 4.12 4.86 -14.74
N TYR A 118 4.14 6.01 -15.42
CA TYR A 118 4.27 7.31 -14.78
C TYR A 118 3.15 8.26 -15.17
N LEU A 119 2.58 8.95 -14.17
CA LEU A 119 1.73 10.13 -14.37
C LEU A 119 2.54 11.37 -13.99
N ARG A 120 2.83 12.21 -14.97
CA ARG A 120 3.55 13.47 -14.75
C ARG A 120 2.57 14.60 -14.51
N GLU A 121 2.61 15.18 -13.32
CA GLU A 121 1.86 16.39 -13.01
C GLU A 121 2.66 17.61 -13.50
N GLU A 122 2.08 18.41 -14.37
CA GLU A 122 2.69 19.70 -14.80
C GLU A 122 2.65 20.74 -13.69
N THR A 123 1.57 20.70 -12.90
CA THR A 123 1.38 21.53 -11.71
C THR A 123 0.87 20.65 -10.57
N PRO A 124 1.15 20.99 -9.29
CA PRO A 124 0.66 20.20 -8.16
C PRO A 124 -0.86 20.11 -8.16
N LEU A 125 -1.40 18.92 -8.32
CA LEU A 125 -2.84 18.66 -8.34
C LEU A 125 -3.41 18.28 -6.96
N GLY A 126 -2.60 18.34 -5.91
CA GLY A 126 -2.99 17.98 -4.56
C GLY A 126 -2.84 16.49 -4.27
N THR A 127 -3.46 16.04 -3.19
CA THR A 127 -3.20 14.70 -2.63
C THR A 127 -3.57 13.55 -3.58
N ALA A 128 -4.63 13.71 -4.37
CA ALA A 128 -5.13 12.65 -5.25
C ALA A 128 -5.51 13.16 -6.66
N GLY A 129 -5.19 14.42 -6.97
CA GLY A 129 -5.59 15.04 -8.25
C GLY A 129 -4.97 14.37 -9.48
N ALA A 130 -3.78 13.77 -9.33
CA ALA A 130 -3.14 13.01 -10.41
C ALA A 130 -3.99 11.83 -10.89
N LEU A 131 -4.95 11.33 -10.11
CA LEU A 131 -5.86 10.27 -10.55
C LEU A 131 -6.70 10.71 -11.76
N GLY A 132 -6.96 12.01 -11.89
CA GLY A 132 -7.65 12.57 -13.07
C GLY A 132 -6.84 12.48 -14.37
N LEU A 133 -5.55 12.20 -14.29
CA LEU A 133 -4.67 11.98 -15.46
C LEU A 133 -4.67 10.53 -15.95
N LEU A 134 -5.26 9.60 -15.19
CA LEU A 134 -5.37 8.20 -15.61
C LEU A 134 -6.23 8.10 -16.87
N ASN A 135 -5.64 7.60 -17.95
CA ASN A 135 -6.33 7.40 -19.23
C ASN A 135 -5.82 6.12 -19.92
N PRO A 136 -6.65 5.09 -20.08
CA PRO A 136 -8.02 4.99 -19.56
C PRO A 136 -8.08 4.83 -18.03
N LEU A 137 -9.21 5.20 -17.45
CA LEU A 137 -9.49 4.86 -16.05
C LEU A 137 -9.60 3.34 -15.90
N PRO A 138 -9.04 2.75 -14.82
CA PRO A 138 -9.19 1.33 -14.55
C PRO A 138 -10.66 0.92 -14.41
N ASN A 139 -11.04 -0.18 -15.05
CA ASN A 139 -12.39 -0.75 -14.93
C ASN A 139 -12.57 -1.59 -13.65
N ALA A 140 -11.47 -1.98 -13.02
CA ALA A 140 -11.46 -2.74 -11.76
C ALA A 140 -11.06 -1.82 -10.60
N PRO A 141 -11.43 -2.16 -9.36
CA PRO A 141 -10.93 -1.48 -8.18
C PRO A 141 -9.41 -1.41 -8.18
N PHE A 142 -8.85 -0.30 -7.74
CA PHE A 142 -7.42 -0.09 -7.65
C PHE A 142 -7.04 0.55 -6.31
N VAL A 143 -5.79 0.36 -5.90
CA VAL A 143 -5.26 0.91 -4.66
C VAL A 143 -4.57 2.23 -4.92
N VAL A 144 -4.77 3.20 -4.03
CA VAL A 144 -4.06 4.48 -4.03
C VAL A 144 -3.33 4.63 -2.70
N THR A 145 -2.04 4.95 -2.73
CA THR A 145 -1.25 5.22 -1.53
C THR A 145 -0.28 6.37 -1.75
N ASN A 146 0.24 6.94 -0.67
CA ASN A 146 1.31 7.93 -0.75
C ASN A 146 2.67 7.24 -0.83
N GLY A 147 3.59 7.79 -1.62
CA GLY A 147 4.96 7.29 -1.80
C GLY A 147 5.90 7.58 -0.62
N ASP A 148 5.38 8.13 0.47
CA ASP A 148 6.12 8.52 1.67
C ASP A 148 5.51 7.94 2.96
N VAL A 149 4.67 6.92 2.85
CA VAL A 149 4.02 6.24 3.99
C VAL A 149 4.42 4.78 3.99
N ILE A 150 5.23 4.40 4.97
CA ILE A 150 5.51 2.99 5.28
C ILE A 150 4.50 2.55 6.34
N THR A 151 3.76 1.50 6.04
CA THR A 151 2.68 0.99 6.88
C THR A 151 2.68 -0.53 6.86
N ASP A 152 2.13 -1.16 7.85
CA ASP A 152 1.90 -2.60 7.94
C ASP A 152 0.50 -3.02 7.45
N ILE A 153 -0.25 -2.10 6.83
CA ILE A 153 -1.51 -2.44 6.17
C ILE A 153 -1.29 -3.48 5.05
N HIS A 154 -2.21 -4.42 4.94
CA HIS A 154 -2.27 -5.36 3.84
C HIS A 154 -3.12 -4.77 2.71
N TYR A 155 -2.47 -4.34 1.62
CA TYR A 155 -3.14 -3.73 0.47
C TYR A 155 -4.12 -4.69 -0.20
N GLY A 156 -3.76 -5.97 -0.26
CA GLY A 156 -4.62 -7.02 -0.80
C GLY A 156 -5.88 -7.22 0.03
N GLU A 157 -5.78 -7.24 1.35
CA GLU A 157 -6.94 -7.37 2.25
C GLU A 157 -7.85 -6.14 2.16
N LEU A 158 -7.28 -4.93 2.02
CA LEU A 158 -8.04 -3.71 1.80
C LEU A 158 -8.86 -3.78 0.50
N LEU A 159 -8.26 -4.28 -0.56
CA LEU A 159 -8.91 -4.47 -1.86
C LEU A 159 -10.01 -5.54 -1.79
N ASP A 160 -9.76 -6.65 -1.11
CA ASP A 160 -10.72 -7.72 -0.91
C ASP A 160 -11.91 -7.25 -0.05
N PHE A 161 -11.64 -6.44 0.97
CA PHE A 161 -12.66 -5.78 1.79
C PHE A 161 -13.54 -4.86 0.92
N HIS A 162 -12.92 -4.02 0.10
CA HIS A 162 -13.61 -3.12 -0.82
C HIS A 162 -14.56 -3.88 -1.74
N THR A 163 -14.06 -4.94 -2.36
CA THR A 163 -14.82 -5.77 -3.30
C THR A 163 -16.00 -6.46 -2.62
N ARG A 164 -15.79 -7.04 -1.43
CA ARG A 164 -16.86 -7.72 -0.68
C ARG A 164 -17.99 -6.79 -0.26
N HIS A 165 -17.69 -5.53 0.00
CA HIS A 165 -18.68 -4.55 0.45
C HIS A 165 -19.28 -3.73 -0.69
N ALA A 166 -18.86 -3.98 -1.94
CA ALA A 166 -19.29 -3.25 -3.14
C ALA A 166 -19.27 -1.72 -2.92
N ALA A 167 -18.25 -1.23 -2.22
CA ALA A 167 -18.12 0.17 -1.86
C ALA A 167 -17.68 1.02 -3.06
N THR A 168 -18.08 2.30 -3.12
CA THR A 168 -17.55 3.24 -4.12
C THR A 168 -16.10 3.61 -3.82
N ALA A 169 -15.75 3.74 -2.54
CA ALA A 169 -14.40 3.99 -2.04
C ALA A 169 -14.23 3.35 -0.66
N THR A 170 -13.03 2.88 -0.37
CA THR A 170 -12.65 2.34 0.95
C THR A 170 -11.38 3.05 1.40
N MET A 171 -11.35 3.49 2.64
CA MET A 171 -10.20 4.21 3.20
C MET A 171 -9.69 3.48 4.44
N ALA A 172 -8.39 3.19 4.45
CA ALA A 172 -7.71 2.74 5.65
C ALA A 172 -7.50 3.94 6.59
N VAL A 173 -7.94 3.81 7.82
CA VAL A 173 -7.83 4.85 8.83
C VAL A 173 -7.18 4.32 10.10
N ARG A 174 -6.51 5.21 10.83
CA ARG A 174 -5.96 4.91 12.14
C ARG A 174 -6.63 5.78 13.19
N ILE A 175 -7.03 5.18 14.30
CA ILE A 175 -7.46 5.92 15.49
C ILE A 175 -6.20 6.53 16.11
N HIS A 176 -6.21 7.84 16.31
CA HIS A 176 -5.17 8.56 17.01
C HIS A 176 -5.80 9.28 18.20
N GLU A 177 -5.40 8.87 19.41
CA GLU A 177 -5.80 9.55 20.64
C GLU A 177 -4.69 10.52 21.03
N TRP A 178 -5.07 11.76 21.27
CA TRP A 178 -4.17 12.77 21.80
C TRP A 178 -4.72 13.28 23.13
N GLN A 179 -4.01 12.95 24.20
CA GLN A 179 -4.34 13.45 25.52
C GLN A 179 -3.62 14.77 25.76
N HIS A 180 -4.37 15.85 25.91
CA HIS A 180 -3.81 17.15 26.22
C HIS A 180 -3.24 17.11 27.67
N PRO A 181 -1.96 17.52 27.90
CA PRO A 181 -1.32 17.41 29.20
C PRO A 181 -1.84 18.45 30.22
N PHE A 182 -2.67 19.37 29.80
CA PHE A 182 -3.24 20.42 30.65
C PHE A 182 -4.74 20.22 30.82
N GLY A 183 -5.26 20.70 31.95
CA GLY A 183 -6.70 20.72 32.19
C GLY A 183 -7.45 21.55 31.15
N VAL A 184 -8.66 21.10 30.82
CA VAL A 184 -9.57 21.80 29.93
C VAL A 184 -10.61 22.49 30.77
N VAL A 185 -10.78 23.79 30.56
CA VAL A 185 -11.85 24.58 31.21
C VAL A 185 -13.14 24.36 30.43
N GLN A 186 -14.16 23.82 31.08
CA GLN A 186 -15.50 23.77 30.53
C GLN A 186 -16.24 25.07 30.85
N THR A 187 -16.89 25.64 29.84
CA THR A 187 -17.66 26.89 30.00
C THR A 187 -19.08 26.69 29.53
N GLN A 188 -20.00 27.31 30.25
CA GLN A 188 -21.39 27.49 29.83
C GLN A 188 -21.65 29.01 29.66
N GLY A 189 -21.63 29.48 28.41
CA GLY A 189 -21.60 30.91 28.11
C GLY A 189 -20.27 31.52 28.56
N ILE A 190 -20.33 32.47 29.50
CA ILE A 190 -19.16 33.16 30.09
C ILE A 190 -18.72 32.56 31.45
N GLU A 191 -19.45 31.56 31.95
CA GLU A 191 -19.19 30.94 33.25
C GLU A 191 -18.39 29.66 33.08
N ILE A 192 -17.45 29.42 34.01
CA ILE A 192 -16.69 28.16 34.12
C ILE A 192 -17.55 27.16 34.90
N VAL A 193 -17.75 25.96 34.37
CA VAL A 193 -18.55 24.89 34.97
C VAL A 193 -17.69 23.66 35.21
#